data_b4fbdc2d705dee8249560a4c17b23335
#
_entry.id   b4fbdc2d705dee8249560a4c17b23335
#
_cell.length_a   1.000
_cell.length_b   1.000
_cell.length_c   1.000
_cell.angle_alpha   90.00
_cell.angle_beta   90.00
_cell.angle_gamma   90.00
#
_symmetry.space_group_name_H-M   'P 1'
#
loop_
_entity.id
_entity.type
_entity.pdbx_description
1 polymer ?
#
loop_
_entity_poly.entity_id
_entity_poly.type
_entity_poly.pdbx_seq_one_letter_code
_entity_poly.pdbx_strand_id
1 'polypeptide(L)'
;MPAIDTDYGSWKTQDGLWDVDRMTALLEESGDLVVAGTVENQGYFYDRFDHVVLLSAPEAILLERVQGRVTNPYGSTEGERSEIRENLRSIEPLLRRGATLEIDATRPLVDVVGEIMSLLLP
;
A
#
# COMPACT_ATOMS: atom_id res chain seq x y z
N MET A 1 13.44 12.55 0.32
CA MET A 1 13.15 11.28 -0.36
C MET A 1 11.76 11.35 -0.95
N PRO A 2 11.61 11.08 -2.25
CA PRO A 2 10.27 11.10 -2.88
C PRO A 2 9.37 9.98 -2.33
N ALA A 3 8.08 10.28 -2.26
CA ALA A 3 7.05 9.31 -1.92
C ALA A 3 5.96 9.38 -2.99
N ILE A 4 5.64 8.26 -3.60
CA ILE A 4 4.66 8.15 -4.67
C ILE A 4 3.48 7.33 -4.16
N ASP A 5 2.28 7.92 -4.21
CA ASP A 5 1.03 7.20 -4.00
C ASP A 5 0.46 6.85 -5.37
N THR A 6 0.43 5.57 -5.70
CA THR A 6 0.05 5.11 -7.03
C THR A 6 -1.45 5.17 -7.30
N ASP A 7 -2.27 5.51 -6.30
CA ASP A 7 -3.69 5.78 -6.51
C ASP A 7 -3.92 7.14 -7.21
N TYR A 8 -2.90 7.98 -7.24
CA TYR A 8 -2.95 9.29 -7.89
C TYR A 8 -1.95 9.36 -9.03
N GLY A 9 -2.23 10.17 -10.02
CA GLY A 9 -1.41 10.28 -11.22
C GLY A 9 -1.74 9.18 -12.22
N SER A 10 -0.84 8.93 -13.15
CA SER A 10 -1.08 8.01 -14.27
C SER A 10 -0.29 6.71 -14.12
N TRP A 11 -0.22 6.15 -12.92
CA TRP A 11 0.56 4.95 -12.63
C TRP A 11 -0.15 3.65 -12.99
N LYS A 12 -1.49 3.71 -13.13
CA LYS A 12 -2.31 2.53 -13.40
C LYS A 12 -2.84 2.51 -14.83
N THR A 13 -2.92 1.32 -15.41
CA THR A 13 -3.61 1.07 -16.66
C THR A 13 -5.13 1.04 -16.44
N GLN A 14 -5.91 0.91 -17.53
CA GLN A 14 -7.36 0.76 -17.44
C GLN A 14 -7.78 -0.47 -16.63
N ASP A 15 -6.95 -1.52 -16.61
CA ASP A 15 -7.21 -2.75 -15.87
C ASP A 15 -6.89 -2.61 -14.37
N GLY A 16 -6.46 -1.46 -13.90
CA GLY A 16 -6.12 -1.24 -12.50
C GLY A 16 -4.75 -1.80 -12.09
N LEU A 17 -3.92 -2.17 -13.05
CA LEU A 17 -2.56 -2.64 -12.82
C LEU A 17 -1.58 -1.47 -12.92
N TRP A 18 -0.40 -1.61 -12.30
CA TRP A 18 0.66 -0.64 -12.56
C TRP A 18 1.11 -0.71 -14.02
N ASP A 19 1.30 0.45 -14.63
CA ASP A 19 1.93 0.57 -15.94
C ASP A 19 3.39 0.10 -15.81
N VAL A 20 3.71 -1.03 -16.45
CA VAL A 20 5.01 -1.69 -16.28
C VAL A 20 6.16 -0.78 -16.73
N ASP A 21 6.03 -0.16 -17.90
CA ASP A 21 7.10 0.68 -18.44
C ASP A 21 7.34 1.90 -17.56
N ARG A 22 6.27 2.52 -17.11
CA ARG A 22 6.37 3.71 -16.28
C ARG A 22 6.93 3.41 -14.89
N MET A 23 6.48 2.31 -14.27
CA MET A 23 7.00 1.89 -12.97
C MET A 23 8.47 1.48 -13.08
N THR A 24 8.84 0.76 -14.13
CA THR A 24 10.23 0.37 -14.36
C THR A 24 11.13 1.61 -14.49
N ALA A 25 10.72 2.60 -15.28
CA ALA A 25 11.48 3.83 -15.43
C ALA A 25 11.63 4.57 -14.10
N LEU A 26 10.56 4.65 -13.30
CA LEU A 26 10.62 5.27 -11.97
C LEU A 26 11.66 4.59 -11.09
N LEU A 27 11.65 3.27 -11.02
CA LEU A 27 12.57 2.51 -10.16
C LEU A 27 14.01 2.60 -10.64
N GLU A 28 14.23 2.65 -11.96
CA GLU A 28 15.58 2.77 -12.52
C GLU A 28 16.18 4.17 -12.33
N GLU A 29 15.35 5.21 -12.40
CA GLU A 29 15.80 6.60 -12.36
C GLU A 29 15.88 7.17 -10.95
N SER A 30 15.21 6.55 -9.99
CA SER A 30 15.13 7.05 -8.62
C SER A 30 16.22 6.45 -7.75
N GLY A 31 16.71 7.26 -6.79
CA GLY A 31 17.50 6.77 -5.66
C GLY A 31 16.54 6.25 -4.58
N ASP A 32 16.64 6.78 -3.37
CA ASP A 32 15.72 6.41 -2.29
C ASP A 32 14.31 6.85 -2.64
N LEU A 33 13.35 5.93 -2.51
CA LEU A 33 11.98 6.14 -2.94
C LEU A 33 11.03 5.29 -2.10
N VAL A 34 9.88 5.85 -1.74
CA VAL A 34 8.77 5.10 -1.15
C VAL A 34 7.62 5.05 -2.16
N VAL A 35 7.12 3.85 -2.43
CA VAL A 35 5.96 3.65 -3.30
C VAL A 35 4.84 3.04 -2.46
N ALA A 36 3.68 3.69 -2.47
CA ALA A 36 2.49 3.22 -1.76
C ALA A 36 1.43 2.79 -2.77
N GLY A 37 0.78 1.67 -2.50
CA GLY A 37 -0.31 1.17 -3.33
C GLY A 37 -0.43 -0.34 -3.25
N THR A 38 -1.54 -0.85 -3.76
CA THR A 38 -1.80 -2.28 -3.85
C THR A 38 -2.45 -2.58 -5.19
N VAL A 39 -1.78 -3.38 -6.01
CA VAL A 39 -2.26 -3.80 -7.33
C VAL A 39 -1.89 -5.25 -7.57
N GLU A 40 -2.58 -5.92 -8.49
CA GLU A 40 -2.37 -7.35 -8.73
C GLU A 40 -0.97 -7.69 -9.25
N ASN A 41 -0.36 -6.80 -10.04
CA ASN A 41 0.96 -7.07 -10.63
C ASN A 41 2.13 -6.51 -9.83
N GLN A 42 1.91 -6.06 -8.59
CA GLN A 42 2.99 -5.47 -7.80
C GLN A 42 4.12 -6.47 -7.50
N GLY A 43 3.80 -7.75 -7.37
CA GLY A 43 4.79 -8.79 -7.11
C GLY A 43 5.87 -8.91 -8.18
N TYR A 44 5.56 -8.51 -9.41
CA TYR A 44 6.54 -8.46 -10.50
C TYR A 44 7.72 -7.54 -10.18
N PHE A 45 7.52 -6.54 -9.31
CA PHE A 45 8.53 -5.54 -8.98
C PHE A 45 9.19 -5.77 -7.62
N TYR A 46 8.83 -6.80 -6.87
CA TYR A 46 9.31 -6.99 -5.49
C TYR A 46 10.82 -7.12 -5.39
N ASP A 47 11.46 -7.71 -6.38
CA ASP A 47 12.92 -7.85 -6.41
C ASP A 47 13.65 -6.52 -6.61
N ARG A 48 12.94 -5.48 -6.99
CA ARG A 48 13.49 -4.14 -7.18
C ARG A 48 13.39 -3.26 -5.95
N PHE A 49 12.73 -3.73 -4.89
CA PHE A 49 12.58 -3.02 -3.63
C PHE A 49 13.48 -3.64 -2.57
N ASP A 50 14.13 -2.82 -1.78
CA ASP A 50 14.91 -3.29 -0.63
C ASP A 50 14.00 -3.79 0.48
N HIS A 51 12.83 -3.17 0.63
CA HIS A 51 11.84 -3.54 1.62
C HIS A 51 10.44 -3.49 1.02
N VAL A 52 9.62 -4.47 1.35
CA VAL A 52 8.20 -4.49 1.04
C VAL A 52 7.45 -4.52 2.37
N VAL A 53 6.76 -3.44 2.69
CA VAL A 53 6.13 -3.26 3.99
C VAL A 53 4.63 -3.44 3.89
N LEU A 54 4.08 -4.33 4.70
CA LEU A 54 2.64 -4.48 4.88
C LEU A 54 2.22 -3.70 6.13
N LEU A 55 1.32 -2.74 5.94
CA LEU A 55 0.65 -2.07 7.05
C LEU A 55 -0.65 -2.81 7.33
N SER A 56 -0.80 -3.38 8.51
CA SER A 56 -1.98 -4.17 8.86
C SER A 56 -2.65 -3.65 10.11
N ALA A 57 -3.96 -3.85 10.19
CA ALA A 57 -4.76 -3.51 11.35
C ALA A 57 -5.98 -4.43 11.40
N PRO A 58 -6.60 -4.63 12.59
CA PRO A 58 -7.84 -5.39 12.68
C PRO A 58 -8.93 -4.80 11.77
N GLU A 59 -9.78 -5.67 11.24
CA GLU A 59 -10.86 -5.29 10.32
C GLU A 59 -11.69 -4.13 10.86
N ALA A 60 -12.08 -4.18 12.13
CA ALA A 60 -12.91 -3.14 12.74
C ALA A 60 -12.23 -1.77 12.71
N ILE A 61 -10.91 -1.72 12.93
CA ILE A 61 -10.14 -0.47 12.90
C ILE A 61 -10.05 0.09 11.47
N LEU A 62 -9.82 -0.78 10.50
CA LEU A 62 -9.75 -0.38 9.09
C LEU A 62 -11.08 0.17 8.60
N LEU A 63 -12.19 -0.47 8.95
CA LEU A 63 -13.53 -0.01 8.58
C LEU A 63 -13.87 1.32 9.25
N GLU A 64 -13.51 1.49 10.52
CA GLU A 64 -13.70 2.75 11.23
C GLU A 64 -12.95 3.90 10.56
N ARG A 65 -11.69 3.67 10.19
CA ARG A 65 -10.87 4.68 9.49
C ARG A 65 -11.45 5.05 8.13
N VAL A 66 -11.93 4.08 7.38
CA VAL A 66 -12.55 4.31 6.07
C VAL A 66 -13.82 5.14 6.21
N GLN A 67 -14.68 4.85 7.20
CA GLN A 67 -15.89 5.62 7.46
C GLN A 67 -15.60 7.06 7.86
N GLY A 68 -14.49 7.30 8.55
CA GLY A 68 -14.08 8.63 8.99
C GLY A 68 -13.40 9.49 7.94
N ARG A 69 -13.07 8.94 6.76
CA ARG A 69 -12.38 9.71 5.72
C ARG A 69 -13.32 10.68 5.02
N VAL A 70 -12.85 11.91 4.84
CA VAL A 70 -13.60 12.96 4.12
C VAL A 70 -13.07 13.17 2.71
N THR A 71 -11.82 12.77 2.42
CA THR A 71 -11.17 12.99 1.12
C THR A 71 -11.38 11.85 0.14
N ASN A 72 -11.75 10.67 0.63
CA ASN A 72 -12.06 9.51 -0.18
C ASN A 72 -13.31 8.83 0.39
N PRO A 73 -14.47 8.94 -0.27
CA PRO A 73 -15.72 8.40 0.26
C PRO A 73 -15.87 6.88 0.11
N TYR A 74 -14.93 6.19 -0.53
CA TYR A 74 -15.01 4.73 -0.67
C TYR A 74 -15.06 4.06 0.70
N GLY A 75 -16.00 3.13 0.87
CA GLY A 75 -16.25 2.48 2.15
C GLY A 75 -17.39 3.09 2.93
N SER A 76 -18.04 4.15 2.40
CA SER A 76 -19.17 4.81 3.07
C SER A 76 -20.48 4.02 2.97
N THR A 77 -20.59 3.07 2.04
CA THR A 77 -21.77 2.21 1.88
C THR A 77 -21.49 0.81 2.44
N GLU A 78 -22.58 0.09 2.79
CA GLU A 78 -22.45 -1.29 3.27
C GLU A 78 -21.87 -2.22 2.19
N GLY A 79 -22.23 -2.00 0.92
CA GLY A 79 -21.66 -2.78 -0.19
C GLY A 79 -20.16 -2.61 -0.30
N GLU A 80 -19.68 -1.39 -0.19
CA GLU A 80 -18.25 -1.09 -0.24
C GLU A 80 -17.52 -1.65 0.99
N ARG A 81 -18.12 -1.57 2.18
CA ARG A 81 -17.55 -2.16 3.38
C ARG A 81 -17.45 -3.69 3.28
N SER A 82 -18.46 -4.32 2.71
CA SER A 82 -18.43 -5.77 2.46
C SER A 82 -17.31 -6.16 1.51
N GLU A 83 -17.07 -5.35 0.47
CA GLU A 83 -15.96 -5.54 -0.45
C GLU A 83 -14.60 -5.41 0.26
N ILE A 84 -14.45 -4.44 1.15
CA ILE A 84 -13.23 -4.28 1.95
C ILE A 84 -12.99 -5.52 2.82
N ARG A 85 -14.02 -6.05 3.48
CA ARG A 85 -13.90 -7.26 4.29
C ARG A 85 -13.45 -8.46 3.46
N GLU A 86 -14.02 -8.63 2.28
CA GLU A 86 -13.66 -9.71 1.38
C GLU A 86 -12.21 -9.58 0.90
N ASN A 87 -11.78 -8.38 0.55
CA ASN A 87 -10.40 -8.12 0.16
C ASN A 87 -9.42 -8.42 1.29
N LEU A 88 -9.76 -8.09 2.52
CA LEU A 88 -8.92 -8.42 3.67
C LEU A 88 -8.75 -9.93 3.82
N ARG A 89 -9.81 -10.71 3.60
CA ARG A 89 -9.75 -12.16 3.74
C ARG A 89 -8.98 -12.83 2.61
N SER A 90 -9.11 -12.34 1.38
CA SER A 90 -8.53 -12.99 0.20
C SER A 90 -7.17 -12.43 -0.20
N ILE A 91 -6.91 -11.15 0.01
CA ILE A 91 -5.72 -10.46 -0.49
C ILE A 91 -4.64 -10.28 0.58
N GLU A 92 -5.02 -9.96 1.82
CA GLU A 92 -4.04 -9.73 2.87
C GLU A 92 -3.07 -10.89 3.09
N PRO A 93 -3.51 -12.18 3.06
CA PRO A 93 -2.57 -13.29 3.16
C PRO A 93 -1.53 -13.31 2.04
N LEU A 94 -1.91 -12.89 0.82
CA LEU A 94 -0.99 -12.80 -0.30
C LEU A 94 0.02 -11.67 -0.10
N LEU A 95 -0.43 -10.53 0.38
CA LEU A 95 0.45 -9.40 0.69
C LEU A 95 1.46 -9.78 1.78
N ARG A 96 1.02 -10.51 2.79
CA ARG A 96 1.88 -10.95 3.89
C ARG A 96 2.98 -11.88 3.42
N ARG A 97 2.70 -12.73 2.44
CA ARG A 97 3.71 -13.63 1.87
C ARG A 97 4.82 -12.88 1.15
N GLY A 98 4.50 -11.78 0.49
CA GLY A 98 5.47 -10.98 -0.26
C GLY A 98 6.15 -9.91 0.58
N ALA A 99 5.67 -9.63 1.78
CA ALA A 99 6.22 -8.58 2.62
C ALA A 99 7.52 -9.02 3.29
N THR A 100 8.45 -8.08 3.40
CA THR A 100 9.68 -8.27 4.17
C THR A 100 9.50 -7.81 5.62
N LEU A 101 8.48 -6.99 5.88
CA LEU A 101 8.16 -6.47 7.20
C LEU A 101 6.66 -6.20 7.29
N GLU A 102 6.06 -6.53 8.42
CA GLU A 102 4.68 -6.17 8.71
C GLU A 102 4.67 -5.20 9.90
N ILE A 103 3.97 -4.08 9.76
CA ILE A 103 3.87 -3.06 10.81
C ILE A 103 2.42 -2.93 11.25
N ASP A 104 2.21 -2.92 12.57
CA ASP A 104 0.90 -2.68 13.17
C ASP A 104 0.50 -1.22 12.95
N ALA A 105 -0.46 -1.01 12.06
CA ALA A 105 -0.94 0.32 11.68
C ALA A 105 -1.94 0.91 12.69
N THR A 106 -2.24 0.21 13.80
CA THR A 106 -3.03 0.78 14.90
C THR A 106 -2.21 1.73 15.77
N ARG A 107 -0.89 1.65 15.68
CA ARG A 107 0.02 2.52 16.41
C ARG A 107 -0.11 3.97 15.92
N PRO A 108 0.30 4.96 16.74
CA PRO A 108 0.31 6.36 16.29
C PRO A 108 1.06 6.54 14.97
N LEU A 109 0.54 7.39 14.10
CA LEU A 109 1.13 7.60 12.77
C LEU A 109 2.61 7.95 12.83
N VAL A 110 3.02 8.79 13.80
CA VAL A 110 4.41 9.19 13.96
C VAL A 110 5.32 7.98 14.23
N ASP A 111 4.84 6.99 14.97
CA ASP A 111 5.61 5.79 15.27
C ASP A 111 5.71 4.88 14.05
N VAL A 112 4.64 4.73 13.30
CA VAL A 112 4.62 3.95 12.05
C VAL A 112 5.58 4.56 11.03
N VAL A 113 5.50 5.86 10.83
CA VAL A 113 6.40 6.57 9.91
C VAL A 113 7.85 6.45 10.37
N GLY A 114 8.11 6.60 11.67
CA GLY A 114 9.45 6.45 12.24
C GLY A 114 10.05 5.08 11.98
N GLU A 115 9.25 4.03 12.11
CA GLU A 115 9.71 2.67 11.85
C GLU A 115 10.04 2.46 10.36
N ILE A 116 9.19 2.97 9.45
CA ILE A 116 9.48 2.91 8.02
C ILE A 116 10.77 3.67 7.69
N MET A 117 10.93 4.87 8.23
CA MET A 117 12.11 5.68 7.99
C MET A 117 13.38 5.03 8.52
N SER A 118 13.29 4.24 9.61
CA SER A 118 14.46 3.54 10.16
C SER A 118 15.01 2.48 9.21
N LEU A 119 14.21 1.98 8.27
CA LEU A 119 14.67 1.02 7.25
C LEU A 119 15.67 1.63 6.27
N LEU A 120 15.70 2.96 6.16
CA LEU A 120 16.58 3.69 5.25
C LEU A 120 17.96 3.97 5.86
N LEU A 121 18.10 3.75 7.16
CA LEU A 121 19.36 3.97 7.86
C LEU A 121 20.28 2.76 7.65
N PRO A 122 21.58 3.00 7.44
CA PRO A 122 22.55 1.92 7.29
C PRO A 122 22.76 1.13 8.58
#